data_d0f9090c686c1d0c733a6674eb4d77a4
#
_entry.id   d0f9090c686c1d0c733a6674eb4d77a4
#
_cell.length_a   1.000
_cell.length_b   1.000
_cell.length_c   1.000
_cell.angle_alpha   90.00
_cell.angle_beta   90.00
_cell.angle_gamma   90.00
#
_symmetry.space_group_name_H-M   'P 1'
#
loop_
_entity.id
_entity.type
_entity.pdbx_description
1 polymer ?
#
loop_
_entity_poly.entity_id
_entity_poly.type
_entity_poly.pdbx_seq_one_letter_code
_entity_poly.pdbx_strand_id
1 'polypeptide(L)' 'MKFVCSICGYVYEGEAAPAECPVCHAGADKFVAQSGEKTWA' A
#
# COMPACT_ATOMS: atom_id res chain seq x y z
N MET A 1 8.33 -6.33 2.34
CA MET A 1 8.05 -4.92 2.02
C MET A 1 6.61 -4.59 2.32
N LYS A 2 6.35 -3.36 2.62
CA LYS A 2 5.00 -2.92 2.93
C LYS A 2 4.53 -1.93 1.90
N PHE A 3 3.26 -1.98 1.60
CA PHE A 3 2.67 -1.05 0.68
C PHE A 3 1.45 -0.43 1.34
N VAL A 4 1.33 0.86 1.24
CA VAL A 4 0.25 1.60 1.88
C VAL A 4 -0.60 2.25 0.80
N CYS A 5 -1.89 1.99 0.85
CA CYS A 5 -2.81 2.62 -0.09
C CYS A 5 -2.96 4.08 0.28
N SER A 6 -2.72 4.96 -0.67
CA SER A 6 -2.82 6.38 -0.40
C SER A 6 -4.25 6.89 -0.41
N ILE A 7 -5.19 6.01 -0.69
CA ILE A 7 -6.59 6.38 -0.73
C ILE A 7 -7.26 6.11 0.60
N CYS A 8 -7.18 4.86 1.06
CA CYS A 8 -7.85 4.47 2.29
C CYS A 8 -6.89 4.15 3.42
N GLY A 9 -5.60 4.09 3.14
CA GLY A 9 -4.63 3.82 4.19
C GLY A 9 -4.44 2.34 4.49
N TYR A 10 -4.88 1.49 3.58
CA TYR A 10 -4.73 0.06 3.79
C TYR A 10 -3.25 -0.32 3.68
N VAL A 11 -2.79 -1.14 4.61
CA VAL A 11 -1.41 -1.59 4.62
C VAL A 11 -1.34 -3.03 4.15
N TYR A 12 -0.54 -3.27 3.13
CA TYR A 12 -0.38 -4.60 2.55
C TYR A 12 1.08 -5.00 2.66
N GLU A 13 1.32 -6.20 3.14
CA GLU A 13 2.68 -6.72 3.25
C GLU A 13 2.88 -7.82 2.23
N GLY A 14 3.92 -7.69 1.43
CA GLY A 14 4.21 -8.66 0.42
C GLY A 14 5.37 -8.19 -0.41
N GLU A 15 5.73 -8.96 -1.42
CA GLU A 15 6.83 -8.61 -2.28
C GLU A 15 6.44 -7.57 -3.31
N ALA A 16 5.16 -7.43 -3.56
CA ALA A 16 4.69 -6.48 -4.54
C ALA A 16 3.29 -6.04 -4.14
N ALA A 17 2.91 -4.85 -4.60
CA ALA A 17 1.59 -4.34 -4.31
C ALA A 17 0.53 -5.23 -4.98
N PRO A 18 -0.66 -5.32 -4.40
CA PRO A 18 -1.72 -6.10 -5.03
C PRO A 18 -2.22 -5.41 -6.27
N ALA A 19 -2.96 -6.13 -7.09
CA ALA A 19 -3.49 -5.57 -8.31
C ALA A 19 -4.38 -4.37 -8.00
N GLU A 20 -5.12 -4.45 -6.91
CA GLU A 20 -5.95 -3.35 -6.49
C GLU A 20 -6.18 -3.46 -5.00
N CYS A 21 -6.52 -2.35 -4.40
CA CYS A 21 -6.79 -2.32 -2.97
C CYS A 21 -8.09 -3.07 -2.69
N PRO A 22 -8.06 -4.07 -1.81
CA PRO A 22 -9.27 -4.83 -1.50
C PRO A 22 -10.26 -4.03 -0.65
N VAL A 23 -9.86 -2.88 -0.17
CA VAL A 23 -10.73 -2.07 0.67
C VAL A 23 -11.45 -1.00 -0.13
N CYS A 24 -10.69 -0.20 -0.87
CA CYS A 24 -11.29 0.89 -1.62
C CYS A 24 -11.18 0.69 -3.12
N HIS A 25 -10.57 -0.42 -3.55
CA HIS A 25 -10.46 -0.77 -4.96
C HIS A 25 -9.60 0.20 -5.74
N ALA A 26 -8.70 0.88 -5.07
CA ALA A 26 -7.76 1.74 -5.75
C ALA A 26 -6.77 0.88 -6.52
N GLY A 27 -6.25 1.40 -7.61
CA GLY A 27 -5.29 0.65 -8.40
C GLY A 27 -3.97 0.47 -7.66
N ALA A 28 -3.16 -0.45 -8.17
CA ALA A 28 -1.87 -0.72 -7.53
C ALA A 28 -0.97 0.51 -7.56
N ASP A 29 -1.16 1.39 -8.51
CA ASP A 29 -0.35 2.59 -8.60
C ASP A 29 -0.66 3.58 -7.49
N LYS A 30 -1.70 3.33 -6.72
CA LYS A 30 -2.01 4.17 -5.57
C LYS A 30 -1.27 3.72 -4.32
N PHE A 31 -0.59 2.60 -4.39
CA PHE A 31 0.14 2.08 -3.25
C PHE A 31 1.52 2.70 -3.19
N VAL A 32 1.96 3.03 -1.99
CA VAL A 32 3.28 3.59 -1.75
C VAL A 32 4.11 2.53 -1.04
N ALA A 33 5.27 2.23 -1.61
CA ALA A 33 6.14 1.22 -1.03
C ALA A 33 6.80 1.78 0.22
N GLN A 34 6.78 1.00 1.29
CA GLN A 34 7.43 1.36 2.54
C GLN A 34 8.52 0.37 2.81
N SER A 35 9.71 0.84 3.01
CA SER A 35 10.86 -0.02 3.20
C SER A 35 11.11 -0.33 4.64
N GLY A 36 10.06 -0.54 5.39
CA GLY A 36 10.24 -0.89 6.76
C GLY A 36 10.41 0.29 7.68
N GLU A 37 10.24 1.49 7.18
CA GLU A 37 10.34 2.69 7.98
C GLU A 37 8.99 3.30 8.17
N LYS A 38 8.82 3.94 9.27
CA LYS A 38 7.56 4.54 9.57
C LYS A 38 7.59 6.00 9.32
N THR A 39 7.85 6.38 8.16
CA THR A 39 8.05 7.77 7.86
C THR A 39 6.79 8.54 7.63
N TRP A 40 5.71 7.89 7.48
CA TRP A 40 4.51 8.62 7.18
C TRP A 40 3.75 8.99 8.42
N ALA A 41 4.34 9.01 9.48
CA ALA A 41 3.66 9.28 10.74
C ALA A 41 2.98 10.65 10.78
#